data_050de0c90abeb24795dd941ff9ffcf86
#
_entry.id   050de0c90abeb24795dd941ff9ffcf86
#
_cell.length_a   1.000
_cell.length_b   1.000
_cell.length_c   1.000
_cell.angle_alpha   90.00
_cell.angle_beta   90.00
_cell.angle_gamma   90.00
#
_symmetry.space_group_name_H-M   'P 1'
#
loop_
_entity.id
_entity.type
_entity.pdbx_description
1 polymer ?
#
loop_
_entity_poly.entity_id
_entity_poly.type
_entity_poly.pdbx_seq_one_letter_code
_entity_poly.pdbx_strand_id
1 'polypeptide(L)'
;ASSSEKAAEILKDKDYLAKKSMWIFGGDGWAYDIGFGGVDHALASGEDINILVFDTEVYSNTGGQASKSTPVGSVAQFAAAGKSVKKKDLASIMMSYGYVYVAQVAMGADMNQCLKAMHEAESYHGPSIVIAYAPCINHGIKGGMGVSMNEEKKAVAAGYWHTFRFDPRRADNGENPFQLDSKKPSASYRDFIMGEVRYNSLT
;
A
#
# COMPACT_ATOMS: atom_id res chain seq x y z
N ALA A 1 -14.75 43.16 2.77
CA ALA A 1 -13.33 43.11 2.44
C ALA A 1 -12.63 44.27 3.14
N SER A 2 -11.52 43.99 3.86
CA SER A 2 -10.70 45.03 4.50
C SER A 2 -10.04 45.88 3.41
N SER A 3 -10.13 47.23 3.59
CA SER A 3 -9.50 48.20 2.69
C SER A 3 -8.02 48.47 3.05
N SER A 4 -7.40 47.66 3.93
CA SER A 4 -6.02 47.86 4.31
C SER A 4 -5.05 47.36 3.26
N GLU A 5 -3.95 48.05 3.05
CA GLU A 5 -2.87 47.69 2.12
C GLU A 5 -2.28 46.32 2.47
N LYS A 6 -2.15 45.98 3.77
CA LYS A 6 -1.72 44.67 4.26
C LYS A 6 -2.70 43.56 3.88
N ALA A 7 -4.01 43.79 3.89
CA ALA A 7 -4.98 42.81 3.47
C ALA A 7 -4.89 42.51 1.96
N ALA A 8 -4.62 43.56 1.16
CA ALA A 8 -4.38 43.38 -0.29
C ALA A 8 -3.09 42.60 -0.58
N GLU A 9 -2.07 42.77 0.23
CA GLU A 9 -0.80 41.99 0.14
C GLU A 9 -1.03 40.51 0.49
N ILE A 10 -1.73 40.22 1.60
CA ILE A 10 -2.09 38.86 2.01
C ILE A 10 -2.95 38.18 0.95
N LEU A 11 -3.86 38.90 0.29
CA LEU A 11 -4.71 38.34 -0.76
C LEU A 11 -3.92 37.88 -2.01
N LYS A 12 -2.73 38.43 -2.26
CA LYS A 12 -1.87 37.95 -3.36
C LYS A 12 -1.36 36.53 -3.08
N ASP A 13 -1.19 36.19 -1.81
CA ASP A 13 -0.65 34.90 -1.35
C ASP A 13 -1.74 33.95 -0.85
N LYS A 14 -3.02 34.25 -1.14
CA LYS A 14 -4.18 33.45 -0.66
C LYS A 14 -4.09 31.96 -0.95
N ASP A 15 -3.48 31.59 -2.08
CA ASP A 15 -3.33 30.20 -2.49
C ASP A 15 -2.32 29.44 -1.62
N TYR A 16 -1.44 30.15 -0.91
CA TYR A 16 -0.53 29.57 0.10
C TYR A 16 -1.18 29.36 1.46
N LEU A 17 -2.35 29.97 1.70
CA LEU A 17 -3.13 29.81 2.92
C LEU A 17 -4.02 28.56 2.87
N ALA A 18 -4.19 27.95 1.71
CA ALA A 18 -4.90 26.69 1.57
C ALA A 18 -4.09 25.55 2.23
N LYS A 19 -4.81 24.64 2.89
CA LYS A 19 -4.21 23.42 3.43
C LYS A 19 -3.50 22.65 2.30
N LYS A 20 -2.26 22.27 2.53
CA LYS A 20 -1.49 21.48 1.58
C LYS A 20 -1.73 19.99 1.83
N SER A 21 -1.87 19.23 0.77
CA SER A 21 -1.83 17.78 0.80
C SER A 21 -0.39 17.30 1.02
N MET A 22 -0.21 16.38 1.95
CA MET A 22 1.11 15.85 2.31
C MET A 22 1.15 14.35 2.07
N TRP A 23 2.00 13.92 1.13
CA TRP A 23 2.19 12.52 0.78
C TRP A 23 3.63 12.07 0.98
N ILE A 24 3.80 10.92 1.62
CA ILE A 24 5.08 10.23 1.79
C ILE A 24 5.03 8.96 0.95
N PHE A 25 6.01 8.78 0.07
CA PHE A 25 6.12 7.61 -0.80
C PHE A 25 7.31 6.76 -0.41
N GLY A 26 7.14 5.44 -0.36
CA GLY A 26 8.25 4.53 -0.09
C GLY A 26 7.94 3.07 -0.42
N GLY A 27 9.00 2.26 -0.46
CA GLY A 27 8.90 0.82 -0.69
C GLY A 27 8.69 0.02 0.59
N ASP A 28 8.48 -1.29 0.42
CA ASP A 28 8.27 -2.22 1.53
C ASP A 28 9.48 -2.36 2.45
N GLY A 29 10.70 -2.35 1.92
CA GLY A 29 11.92 -2.39 2.75
C GLY A 29 11.99 -1.22 3.73
N TRP A 30 11.50 -0.04 3.33
CA TRP A 30 11.33 1.08 4.24
C TRP A 30 10.18 0.87 5.20
N ALA A 31 8.96 0.64 4.69
CA ALA A 31 7.74 0.65 5.52
C ALA A 31 7.63 -0.55 6.46
N TYR A 32 8.13 -1.73 6.06
CA TYR A 32 8.03 -2.96 6.85
C TYR A 32 9.25 -3.19 7.76
N ASP A 33 10.42 -2.62 7.41
CA ASP A 33 11.70 -2.89 8.07
C ASP A 33 12.37 -1.63 8.63
N ILE A 34 13.29 -1.04 7.84
CA ILE A 34 14.22 -0.02 8.37
C ILE A 34 13.55 1.29 8.76
N GLY A 35 12.43 1.65 8.15
CA GLY A 35 11.67 2.87 8.43
C GLY A 35 10.38 2.61 9.21
N PHE A 36 10.09 1.35 9.60
CA PHE A 36 8.82 1.01 10.26
C PHE A 36 8.53 1.85 11.50
N GLY A 37 9.53 2.06 12.36
CA GLY A 37 9.34 2.90 13.55
C GLY A 37 8.96 4.34 13.23
N GLY A 38 9.49 4.90 12.14
CA GLY A 38 9.11 6.24 11.65
C GLY A 38 7.70 6.27 11.04
N VAL A 39 7.34 5.25 10.26
CA VAL A 39 5.98 5.09 9.70
C VAL A 39 4.95 4.95 10.82
N ASP A 40 5.23 4.11 11.80
CA ASP A 40 4.39 3.88 12.96
C ASP A 40 4.18 5.19 13.75
N HIS A 41 5.28 5.89 14.07
CA HIS A 41 5.24 7.16 14.78
C HIS A 41 4.46 8.25 14.00
N ALA A 42 4.69 8.36 12.69
CA ALA A 42 4.00 9.33 11.85
C ALA A 42 2.48 9.09 11.83
N LEU A 43 2.05 7.84 11.68
CA LEU A 43 0.61 7.51 11.70
C LEU A 43 0.02 7.61 13.11
N ALA A 44 0.80 7.29 14.16
CA ALA A 44 0.37 7.42 15.55
C ALA A 44 0.18 8.89 15.99
N SER A 45 0.82 9.85 15.29
CA SER A 45 0.72 11.28 15.63
C SER A 45 -0.68 11.86 15.46
N GLY A 46 -1.53 11.24 14.64
CA GLY A 46 -2.86 11.77 14.31
C GLY A 46 -2.84 12.93 13.32
N GLU A 47 -1.68 13.31 12.81
CA GLU A 47 -1.55 14.40 11.83
C GLU A 47 -2.15 14.02 10.47
N ASP A 48 -2.63 15.01 9.74
CA ASP A 48 -3.22 14.82 8.42
C ASP A 48 -2.13 14.64 7.35
N ILE A 49 -1.66 13.41 7.25
CA ILE A 49 -0.61 12.97 6.33
C ILE A 49 -1.04 11.68 5.64
N ASN A 50 -0.62 11.52 4.41
CA ASN A 50 -0.87 10.35 3.60
C ASN A 50 0.42 9.59 3.32
N ILE A 51 0.41 8.27 3.48
CA ILE A 51 1.54 7.40 3.15
C ILE A 51 1.13 6.46 2.03
N LEU A 52 1.92 6.39 0.95
CA LEU A 52 1.80 5.39 -0.09
C LEU A 52 2.98 4.44 -0.04
N VAL A 53 2.71 3.17 0.21
CA VAL A 53 3.71 2.10 0.22
C VAL A 53 3.62 1.30 -1.07
N PHE A 54 4.72 1.25 -1.83
CA PHE A 54 4.87 0.30 -2.94
C PHE A 54 5.38 -1.02 -2.39
N ASP A 55 4.48 -1.98 -2.21
CA ASP A 55 4.81 -3.30 -1.72
C ASP A 55 5.33 -4.18 -2.86
N THR A 56 6.63 -4.14 -3.06
CA THR A 56 7.35 -4.95 -4.04
C THR A 56 7.82 -6.29 -3.46
N GLU A 57 7.50 -6.55 -2.18
CA GLU A 57 7.80 -7.79 -1.47
C GLU A 57 9.29 -8.15 -1.37
N VAL A 58 10.16 -7.22 -1.71
CA VAL A 58 11.64 -7.30 -1.59
C VAL A 58 12.24 -5.90 -1.50
N TYR A 59 13.49 -5.78 -1.05
CA TYR A 59 14.29 -4.56 -1.25
C TYR A 59 14.62 -4.42 -2.74
N SER A 60 13.74 -3.77 -3.49
CA SER A 60 13.82 -3.72 -4.95
C SER A 60 15.05 -2.97 -5.46
N ASN A 61 15.31 -1.77 -4.92
CA ASN A 61 16.38 -0.88 -5.38
C ASN A 61 17.79 -1.40 -5.10
N THR A 62 17.96 -2.19 -4.04
CA THR A 62 19.27 -2.65 -3.57
C THR A 62 19.65 -4.02 -4.09
N GLY A 63 18.77 -4.70 -4.84
CA GLY A 63 19.08 -5.96 -5.52
C GLY A 63 18.26 -7.17 -5.07
N GLY A 64 17.08 -6.98 -4.52
CA GLY A 64 16.13 -8.08 -4.26
C GLY A 64 16.35 -8.84 -2.96
N GLN A 65 16.83 -8.15 -1.91
CA GLN A 65 16.96 -8.76 -0.59
C GLN A 65 15.58 -9.00 0.04
N ALA A 66 15.48 -10.04 0.84
CA ALA A 66 14.27 -10.35 1.58
C ALA A 66 13.95 -9.23 2.57
N SER A 67 12.70 -8.75 2.55
CA SER A 67 12.13 -7.84 3.54
C SER A 67 11.16 -8.58 4.47
N LYS A 68 10.59 -7.88 5.46
CA LYS A 68 9.46 -8.43 6.24
C LYS A 68 8.16 -8.53 5.43
N SER A 69 8.12 -7.89 4.26
CA SER A 69 7.05 -8.01 3.29
C SER A 69 7.18 -9.25 2.39
N THR A 70 8.35 -9.87 2.30
CA THR A 70 8.57 -11.05 1.46
C THR A 70 7.74 -12.24 1.97
N PRO A 71 6.90 -12.86 1.11
CA PRO A 71 6.05 -13.98 1.51
C PRO A 71 6.83 -15.27 1.78
N VAL A 72 6.20 -16.18 2.51
CA VAL A 72 6.73 -17.53 2.75
C VAL A 72 6.98 -18.26 1.43
N GLY A 73 8.11 -18.95 1.33
CA GLY A 73 8.51 -19.72 0.15
C GLY A 73 9.13 -18.90 -0.97
N SER A 74 9.01 -17.58 -0.95
CA SER A 74 9.63 -16.72 -1.95
C SER A 74 11.14 -16.70 -1.79
N VAL A 75 11.86 -17.03 -2.84
CA VAL A 75 13.32 -16.89 -2.93
C VAL A 75 13.68 -15.42 -3.13
N ALA A 76 14.64 -14.94 -2.36
CA ALA A 76 15.20 -13.60 -2.45
C ALA A 76 16.66 -13.62 -1.96
N GLN A 77 17.39 -12.52 -2.13
CA GLN A 77 18.70 -12.38 -1.50
C GLN A 77 18.54 -12.51 0.02
N PHE A 78 19.44 -13.24 0.67
CA PHE A 78 19.37 -13.67 2.07
C PHE A 78 18.24 -14.66 2.43
N ALA A 79 17.51 -15.15 1.43
CA ALA A 79 16.50 -16.19 1.57
C ALA A 79 16.56 -17.16 0.38
N ALA A 80 17.75 -17.73 0.12
CA ALA A 80 18.02 -18.59 -1.05
C ALA A 80 17.21 -19.90 -1.05
N ALA A 81 16.85 -20.41 0.13
CA ALA A 81 15.99 -21.59 0.29
C ALA A 81 14.49 -21.24 0.38
N GLY A 82 14.11 -20.01 0.08
CA GLY A 82 12.79 -19.47 0.30
C GLY A 82 12.61 -18.90 1.72
N LYS A 83 11.82 -17.85 1.83
CA LYS A 83 11.50 -17.22 3.12
C LYS A 83 10.73 -18.17 4.02
N SER A 84 11.20 -18.39 5.24
CA SER A 84 10.56 -19.32 6.21
C SER A 84 9.52 -18.63 7.10
N VAL A 85 9.59 -17.31 7.24
CA VAL A 85 8.74 -16.52 8.15
C VAL A 85 7.64 -15.82 7.37
N LYS A 86 6.44 -15.75 7.95
CA LYS A 86 5.29 -15.06 7.37
C LYS A 86 5.59 -13.57 7.08
N LYS A 87 4.96 -13.06 6.03
CA LYS A 87 4.90 -11.63 5.73
C LYS A 87 4.31 -10.88 6.92
N LYS A 88 4.93 -9.77 7.29
CA LYS A 88 4.40 -8.84 8.29
C LYS A 88 3.10 -8.24 7.75
N ASP A 89 2.06 -8.26 8.55
CA ASP A 89 0.78 -7.63 8.20
C ASP A 89 0.78 -6.17 8.63
N LEU A 90 1.33 -5.32 7.77
CA LEU A 90 1.41 -3.89 8.02
C LEU A 90 0.02 -3.25 8.12
N ALA A 91 -0.91 -3.69 7.27
CA ALA A 91 -2.24 -3.14 7.25
C ALA A 91 -2.99 -3.38 8.57
N SER A 92 -2.95 -4.62 9.09
CA SER A 92 -3.60 -4.96 10.37
C SER A 92 -2.98 -4.19 11.54
N ILE A 93 -1.66 -3.99 11.54
CA ILE A 93 -0.99 -3.17 12.55
C ILE A 93 -1.54 -1.74 12.53
N MET A 94 -1.65 -1.13 11.35
CA MET A 94 -2.14 0.25 11.22
C MET A 94 -3.64 0.37 11.51
N MET A 95 -4.45 -0.62 11.13
CA MET A 95 -5.87 -0.66 11.49
C MET A 95 -6.09 -0.75 13.01
N SER A 96 -5.13 -1.29 13.77
CA SER A 96 -5.24 -1.40 15.22
C SER A 96 -5.29 -0.06 15.96
N TYR A 97 -4.83 1.02 15.34
CA TYR A 97 -5.00 2.39 15.86
C TYR A 97 -6.46 2.85 15.89
N GLY A 98 -7.32 2.30 15.04
CA GLY A 98 -8.74 2.64 14.96
C GLY A 98 -9.06 3.96 14.26
N TYR A 99 -8.12 4.91 14.24
CA TYR A 99 -8.24 6.24 13.64
C TYR A 99 -7.37 6.45 12.40
N VAL A 100 -6.60 5.45 11.98
CA VAL A 100 -5.82 5.51 10.73
C VAL A 100 -6.67 4.99 9.59
N TYR A 101 -6.79 5.75 8.50
CA TYR A 101 -7.36 5.23 7.26
C TYR A 101 -6.37 4.26 6.62
N VAL A 102 -6.82 3.05 6.29
CA VAL A 102 -5.95 2.01 5.71
C VAL A 102 -6.58 1.45 4.44
N ALA A 103 -5.84 1.42 3.35
CA ALA A 103 -6.28 0.75 2.14
C ALA A 103 -5.21 -0.17 1.57
N GLN A 104 -5.65 -1.26 0.99
CA GLN A 104 -4.81 -2.17 0.22
C GLN A 104 -5.34 -2.22 -1.21
N VAL A 105 -4.47 -1.94 -2.19
CA VAL A 105 -4.86 -1.72 -3.58
C VAL A 105 -3.98 -2.52 -4.55
N ALA A 106 -4.52 -2.79 -5.74
CA ALA A 106 -3.80 -3.33 -6.88
C ALA A 106 -4.38 -2.68 -8.14
N MET A 107 -3.67 -1.71 -8.71
CA MET A 107 -4.16 -0.87 -9.80
C MET A 107 -4.55 -1.68 -11.02
N GLY A 108 -3.76 -2.71 -11.37
CA GLY A 108 -4.03 -3.60 -12.50
C GLY A 108 -5.23 -4.52 -12.30
N ALA A 109 -5.64 -4.77 -11.04
CA ALA A 109 -6.81 -5.57 -10.74
C ALA A 109 -8.10 -4.74 -10.82
N ASP A 110 -8.09 -3.55 -10.21
CA ASP A 110 -9.22 -2.61 -10.22
C ASP A 110 -8.74 -1.17 -10.06
N MET A 111 -8.66 -0.46 -11.19
CA MET A 111 -8.27 0.95 -11.24
C MET A 111 -9.23 1.86 -10.45
N ASN A 112 -10.53 1.56 -10.50
CA ASN A 112 -11.54 2.37 -9.82
C ASN A 112 -11.42 2.24 -8.30
N GLN A 113 -11.16 1.03 -7.80
CA GLN A 113 -10.90 0.80 -6.37
C GLN A 113 -9.64 1.54 -5.92
N CYS A 114 -8.58 1.49 -6.71
CA CYS A 114 -7.34 2.21 -6.42
C CYS A 114 -7.56 3.74 -6.36
N LEU A 115 -8.20 4.32 -7.37
CA LEU A 115 -8.53 5.75 -7.40
C LEU A 115 -9.45 6.16 -6.23
N LYS A 116 -10.44 5.32 -5.91
CA LYS A 116 -11.33 5.55 -4.78
C LYS A 116 -10.56 5.57 -3.45
N ALA A 117 -9.67 4.60 -3.23
CA ALA A 117 -8.84 4.54 -2.02
C ALA A 117 -7.94 5.76 -1.88
N MET A 118 -7.31 6.22 -2.98
CA MET A 118 -6.49 7.43 -2.97
C MET A 118 -7.32 8.69 -2.67
N HIS A 119 -8.51 8.81 -3.26
CA HIS A 119 -9.41 9.93 -3.00
C HIS A 119 -9.94 9.92 -1.55
N GLU A 120 -10.30 8.77 -1.02
CA GLU A 120 -10.73 8.63 0.37
C GLU A 120 -9.61 9.00 1.35
N ALA A 121 -8.37 8.54 1.09
CA ALA A 121 -7.18 8.91 1.87
C ALA A 121 -6.96 10.43 1.87
N GLU A 122 -6.98 11.07 0.69
CA GLU A 122 -6.81 12.51 0.54
C GLU A 122 -7.90 13.32 1.26
N SER A 123 -9.13 12.81 1.25
CA SER A 123 -10.28 13.47 1.89
C SER A 123 -10.39 13.20 3.40
N TYR A 124 -9.60 12.30 3.93
CA TYR A 124 -9.60 11.96 5.34
C TYR A 124 -8.78 12.98 6.13
N HIS A 125 -9.39 13.60 7.15
CA HIS A 125 -8.70 14.57 8.02
C HIS A 125 -8.01 13.85 9.18
N GLY A 126 -6.94 13.13 8.85
CA GLY A 126 -6.15 12.34 9.77
C GLY A 126 -5.11 11.51 9.00
N PRO A 127 -4.35 10.68 9.70
CA PRO A 127 -3.31 9.88 9.06
C PRO A 127 -3.90 8.77 8.19
N SER A 128 -3.34 8.57 7.01
CA SER A 128 -3.74 7.50 6.11
C SER A 128 -2.55 6.74 5.53
N ILE A 129 -2.75 5.46 5.25
CA ILE A 129 -1.80 4.61 4.55
C ILE A 129 -2.48 3.80 3.46
N VAL A 130 -1.94 3.88 2.26
CA VAL A 130 -2.34 3.05 1.12
C VAL A 130 -1.20 2.12 0.76
N ILE A 131 -1.45 0.82 0.76
CA ILE A 131 -0.47 -0.22 0.45
C ILE A 131 -0.80 -0.77 -0.93
N ALA A 132 0.06 -0.49 -1.89
CA ALA A 132 -0.12 -0.88 -3.29
C ALA A 132 0.75 -2.09 -3.63
N TYR A 133 0.15 -3.17 -4.11
CA TYR A 133 0.92 -4.27 -4.69
C TYR A 133 1.65 -3.79 -5.93
N ALA A 134 2.95 -3.98 -5.95
CA ALA A 134 3.82 -3.50 -7.03
C ALA A 134 4.76 -4.61 -7.51
N PRO A 135 4.40 -5.33 -8.59
CA PRO A 135 5.27 -6.36 -9.14
C PRO A 135 6.68 -5.84 -9.45
N CYS A 136 7.70 -6.60 -9.07
CA CYS A 136 9.11 -6.26 -9.21
C CYS A 136 9.81 -7.19 -10.19
N ILE A 137 10.87 -6.72 -10.84
CA ILE A 137 11.73 -7.54 -11.70
C ILE A 137 12.29 -8.77 -10.95
N ASN A 138 12.51 -8.64 -9.64
CA ASN A 138 13.01 -9.73 -8.78
C ASN A 138 11.98 -10.85 -8.54
N HIS A 139 10.70 -10.65 -8.86
CA HIS A 139 9.70 -11.74 -8.84
C HIS A 139 9.97 -12.77 -9.93
N GLY A 140 10.63 -12.37 -11.02
CA GLY A 140 10.86 -13.25 -12.16
C GLY A 140 9.57 -13.67 -12.83
N ILE A 141 8.68 -12.69 -13.12
CA ILE A 141 7.42 -12.92 -13.83
C ILE A 141 7.74 -13.52 -15.21
N LYS A 142 7.23 -14.71 -15.48
CA LYS A 142 7.53 -15.42 -16.73
C LYS A 142 7.09 -14.67 -18.01
N GLY A 143 6.09 -13.82 -17.90
CA GLY A 143 5.65 -12.92 -18.98
C GLY A 143 6.47 -11.63 -19.11
N GLY A 144 7.46 -11.41 -18.22
CA GLY A 144 8.23 -10.16 -18.12
C GLY A 144 7.46 -9.00 -17.51
N MET A 145 8.14 -7.86 -17.31
CA MET A 145 7.56 -6.70 -16.64
C MET A 145 6.49 -5.98 -17.46
N GLY A 146 6.43 -6.18 -18.77
CA GLY A 146 5.38 -5.63 -19.62
C GLY A 146 3.96 -6.10 -19.30
N VAL A 147 3.84 -7.19 -18.52
CA VAL A 147 2.54 -7.73 -18.07
C VAL A 147 2.25 -7.46 -16.59
N SER A 148 2.99 -6.58 -15.92
CA SER A 148 2.87 -6.32 -14.48
C SER A 148 1.45 -6.00 -14.02
N MET A 149 0.71 -5.16 -14.77
CA MET A 149 -0.69 -4.84 -14.48
C MET A 149 -1.59 -6.09 -14.54
N ASN A 150 -1.33 -6.98 -15.48
CA ASN A 150 -2.06 -8.24 -15.58
C ASN A 150 -1.66 -9.20 -14.45
N GLU A 151 -0.43 -9.14 -13.98
CA GLU A 151 0.03 -9.92 -12.83
C GLU A 151 -0.65 -9.49 -11.54
N GLU A 152 -0.83 -8.18 -11.31
CA GLU A 152 -1.66 -7.66 -10.21
C GLU A 152 -3.10 -8.21 -10.26
N LYS A 153 -3.70 -8.23 -11.46
CA LYS A 153 -5.05 -8.80 -11.67
C LYS A 153 -5.09 -10.28 -11.32
N LYS A 154 -4.08 -11.05 -11.73
CA LYS A 154 -3.98 -12.47 -11.39
C LYS A 154 -3.80 -12.69 -9.88
N ALA A 155 -2.97 -11.87 -9.22
CA ALA A 155 -2.75 -11.94 -7.78
C ALA A 155 -4.06 -11.78 -7.01
N VAL A 156 -4.89 -10.80 -7.38
CA VAL A 156 -6.20 -10.59 -6.76
C VAL A 156 -7.17 -11.72 -7.11
N ALA A 157 -7.23 -12.14 -8.36
CA ALA A 157 -8.11 -13.24 -8.79
C ALA A 157 -7.77 -14.58 -8.12
N ALA A 158 -6.50 -14.81 -7.80
CA ALA A 158 -6.03 -16.00 -7.09
C ALA A 158 -6.18 -15.91 -5.55
N GLY A 159 -6.54 -14.75 -5.02
CA GLY A 159 -6.59 -14.53 -3.57
C GLY A 159 -5.20 -14.42 -2.93
N TYR A 160 -4.18 -14.17 -3.73
CA TYR A 160 -2.81 -13.89 -3.24
C TYR A 160 -2.73 -12.49 -2.65
N TRP A 161 -3.39 -11.52 -3.27
CA TRP A 161 -3.53 -10.16 -2.80
C TRP A 161 -5.01 -9.82 -2.65
N HIS A 162 -5.38 -9.16 -1.53
CA HIS A 162 -6.74 -8.71 -1.29
C HIS A 162 -6.79 -7.20 -1.34
N THR A 163 -7.79 -6.66 -2.03
CA THR A 163 -8.05 -5.21 -2.00
C THR A 163 -9.15 -4.92 -1.00
N PHE A 164 -8.92 -3.91 -0.15
CA PHE A 164 -9.85 -3.49 0.88
C PHE A 164 -9.60 -2.05 1.31
N ARG A 165 -10.55 -1.49 2.05
CA ARG A 165 -10.44 -0.19 2.69
C ARG A 165 -10.94 -0.29 4.13
N PHE A 166 -10.25 0.39 5.02
CA PHE A 166 -10.67 0.60 6.40
C PHE A 166 -10.79 2.12 6.59
N ASP A 167 -12.03 2.59 6.70
CA ASP A 167 -12.35 4.02 6.85
C ASP A 167 -12.91 4.27 8.25
N PRO A 168 -12.15 4.91 9.16
CA PRO A 168 -12.60 5.19 10.52
C PRO A 168 -13.91 5.97 10.59
N ARG A 169 -14.19 6.85 9.62
CA ARG A 169 -15.43 7.67 9.56
C ARG A 169 -16.70 6.83 9.53
N ARG A 170 -16.61 5.60 9.05
CA ARG A 170 -17.77 4.70 9.03
C ARG A 170 -18.16 4.24 10.43
N ALA A 171 -17.18 4.02 11.31
CA ALA A 171 -17.44 3.67 12.70
C ALA A 171 -18.23 4.78 13.42
N ASP A 172 -17.97 6.04 13.13
CA ASP A 172 -18.69 7.17 13.68
C ASP A 172 -20.20 7.17 13.30
N ASN A 173 -20.52 6.53 12.16
CA ASN A 173 -21.90 6.33 11.69
C ASN A 173 -22.49 4.97 12.13
N GLY A 174 -21.80 4.21 12.98
CA GLY A 174 -22.25 2.88 13.42
C GLY A 174 -22.12 1.78 12.34
N GLU A 175 -21.33 2.02 11.29
CA GLU A 175 -21.07 1.08 10.21
C GLU A 175 -19.74 0.35 10.42
N ASN A 176 -19.59 -0.83 9.79
CA ASN A 176 -18.30 -1.52 9.80
C ASN A 176 -17.24 -0.69 9.03
N PRO A 177 -16.15 -0.26 9.67
CA PRO A 177 -15.10 0.49 9.01
C PRO A 177 -14.37 -0.33 7.93
N PHE A 178 -14.29 -1.66 8.08
CA PHE A 178 -13.65 -2.54 7.12
C PHE A 178 -14.56 -2.89 5.95
N GLN A 179 -14.06 -2.70 4.74
CA GLN A 179 -14.74 -2.97 3.49
C GLN A 179 -13.85 -3.82 2.59
N LEU A 180 -14.17 -5.11 2.45
CA LEU A 180 -13.49 -5.99 1.50
C LEU A 180 -13.97 -5.66 0.08
N ASP A 181 -13.08 -5.17 -0.78
CA ASP A 181 -13.40 -4.79 -2.16
C ASP A 181 -13.15 -5.95 -3.14
N SER A 182 -12.14 -6.79 -2.89
CA SER A 182 -11.87 -7.95 -3.73
C SER A 182 -12.95 -9.02 -3.59
N LYS A 183 -13.29 -9.63 -4.72
CA LYS A 183 -14.24 -10.75 -4.77
C LYS A 183 -13.61 -12.03 -4.25
N LYS A 184 -14.45 -13.07 -4.05
CA LYS A 184 -13.94 -14.41 -3.78
C LYS A 184 -12.96 -14.84 -4.88
N PRO A 185 -11.88 -15.54 -4.54
CA PRO A 185 -10.92 -16.05 -5.52
C PRO A 185 -11.62 -16.87 -6.61
N SER A 186 -11.24 -16.60 -7.85
CA SER A 186 -11.78 -17.25 -9.05
C SER A 186 -10.71 -17.94 -9.89
N ALA A 187 -9.44 -17.85 -9.47
CA ALA A 187 -8.29 -18.46 -10.10
C ALA A 187 -7.50 -19.31 -9.10
N SER A 188 -6.67 -20.21 -9.63
CA SER A 188 -5.80 -21.05 -8.81
C SER A 188 -4.67 -20.24 -8.19
N TYR A 189 -4.53 -20.29 -6.87
CA TYR A 189 -3.40 -19.71 -6.15
C TYR A 189 -2.07 -20.33 -6.61
N ARG A 190 -2.04 -21.67 -6.79
CA ARG A 190 -0.87 -22.39 -7.26
C ARG A 190 -0.42 -21.90 -8.64
N ASP A 191 -1.37 -21.74 -9.59
CA ASP A 191 -1.03 -21.30 -10.95
C ASP A 191 -0.46 -19.89 -10.97
N PHE A 192 -0.94 -19.02 -10.08
CA PHE A 192 -0.39 -17.68 -9.90
C PHE A 192 1.07 -17.74 -9.43
N ILE A 193 1.36 -18.41 -8.29
CA ILE A 193 2.73 -18.46 -7.76
C ILE A 193 3.70 -19.18 -8.71
N MET A 194 3.24 -20.19 -9.47
CA MET A 194 4.04 -20.87 -10.49
C MET A 194 4.33 -20.00 -11.72
N GLY A 195 3.67 -18.86 -11.85
CA GLY A 195 3.96 -17.81 -12.82
C GLY A 195 5.22 -17.01 -12.52
N GLU A 196 5.75 -17.09 -11.30
CA GLU A 196 6.88 -16.31 -10.81
C GLU A 196 8.06 -17.21 -10.43
N VAL A 197 9.26 -16.87 -10.93
CA VAL A 197 10.50 -17.70 -10.71
C VAL A 197 10.86 -17.77 -9.23
N ARG A 198 10.55 -16.76 -8.44
CA ARG A 198 10.85 -16.72 -7.00
C ARG A 198 10.18 -17.86 -6.20
N TYR A 199 9.22 -18.56 -6.78
CA TYR A 199 8.54 -19.70 -6.15
C TYR A 199 8.92 -21.06 -6.74
N ASN A 200 9.88 -21.12 -7.67
CA ASN A 200 10.27 -22.38 -8.31
C ASN A 200 10.77 -23.45 -7.32
N SER A 201 11.20 -23.06 -6.10
CA SER A 201 11.62 -23.99 -5.05
C SER A 201 10.46 -24.71 -4.35
N LEU A 202 9.21 -24.32 -4.64
CA LEU A 202 8.01 -24.95 -4.06
C LEU A 202 7.44 -26.09 -4.92
N THR A 203 8.14 -26.47 -6.00
CA THR A 203 7.74 -27.54 -6.93
C THR A 203 8.37 -28.86 -6.58
#